data_a7d8e3b8976d06e003dbb57434249bd3
#
_entry.id   a7d8e3b8976d06e003dbb57434249bd3
#
_cell.length_a   1.000
_cell.length_b   1.000
_cell.length_c   1.000
_cell.angle_alpha   90.00
_cell.angle_beta   90.00
_cell.angle_gamma   90.00
#
_symmetry.space_group_name_H-M   'P 1'
#
loop_
_entity.id
_entity.type
_entity.pdbx_description
1 polymer ?
#
loop_
_entity_poly.entity_id
_entity_poly.type
_entity_poly.pdbx_seq_one_letter_code
_entity_poly.pdbx_strand_id
1 'polypeptide(L)'
;MITAILFSLLTWLADFSQAKTEASQQHKLIVLNFSGSDWCGPCIKLKKDVFESSEFTAFTEANLILLRADFPRLKKNQLPKEQQDKNDALAEKYNPNGEFPLTVLLNQDGKVLREWKGYQGNKEQFIAEIKAFR
;
A
#
# COMPACT_ATOMS: atom_id res chain seq x y z
N MET A 1 24.91 -21.92 18.69
CA MET A 1 24.04 -21.60 17.57
C MET A 1 23.43 -20.23 17.79
N ILE A 2 23.74 -19.27 16.93
CA ILE A 2 23.10 -17.96 16.97
C ILE A 2 21.89 -18.10 16.04
N THR A 3 20.69 -18.08 16.62
CA THR A 3 19.46 -18.02 15.84
C THR A 3 19.31 -16.57 15.37
N ALA A 4 19.61 -16.31 14.10
CA ALA A 4 19.31 -15.02 13.52
C ALA A 4 17.79 -14.86 13.47
N ILE A 5 17.25 -13.98 14.30
CA ILE A 5 15.87 -13.56 14.18
C ILE A 5 15.81 -12.63 12.96
N LEU A 6 15.35 -13.19 11.84
CA LEU A 6 15.07 -12.40 10.66
C LEU A 6 13.82 -11.57 10.95
N PHE A 7 14.02 -10.29 11.27
CA PHE A 7 12.91 -9.34 11.23
C PHE A 7 12.56 -9.12 9.77
N SER A 8 11.44 -9.68 9.35
CA SER A 8 10.91 -9.37 8.03
C SER A 8 10.34 -7.96 8.07
N LEU A 9 11.00 -7.04 7.36
CA LEU A 9 10.50 -5.69 7.15
C LEU A 9 9.63 -5.70 5.92
N LEU A 10 8.37 -5.20 6.05
CA LEU A 10 7.51 -4.99 4.90
C LEU A 10 8.15 -3.95 3.98
N THR A 11 8.26 -4.27 2.71
CA THR A 11 8.74 -3.35 1.69
C THR A 11 7.56 -2.77 0.92
N TRP A 12 7.39 -1.45 1.02
CA TRP A 12 6.47 -0.71 0.18
C TRP A 12 7.20 -0.24 -1.07
N LEU A 13 6.74 -0.71 -2.22
CA LEU A 13 7.26 -0.26 -3.51
C LEU A 13 6.69 1.12 -3.84
N ALA A 14 7.37 1.84 -4.72
CA ALA A 14 6.97 3.16 -5.21
C ALA A 14 6.82 3.18 -6.73
N ASP A 15 7.03 2.07 -7.39
CA ASP A 15 6.97 1.93 -8.85
C ASP A 15 5.92 0.88 -9.24
N PHE A 16 4.92 1.31 -10.00
CA PHE A 16 3.81 0.46 -10.40
C PHE A 16 4.25 -0.69 -11.31
N SER A 17 5.14 -0.42 -12.24
CA SER A 17 5.66 -1.44 -13.16
C SER A 17 6.36 -2.56 -12.39
N GLN A 18 7.20 -2.19 -11.41
CA GLN A 18 7.87 -3.15 -10.54
C GLN A 18 6.85 -3.96 -9.73
N ALA A 19 5.83 -3.29 -9.17
CA ALA A 19 4.79 -3.96 -8.39
C ALA A 19 4.05 -5.02 -9.22
N LYS A 20 3.69 -4.70 -10.46
CA LYS A 20 3.01 -5.65 -11.35
C LYS A 20 3.92 -6.83 -11.71
N THR A 21 5.18 -6.57 -11.98
CA THR A 21 6.16 -7.62 -12.30
C THR A 21 6.31 -8.59 -11.13
N GLU A 22 6.52 -8.07 -9.92
CA GLU A 22 6.65 -8.91 -8.72
C GLU A 22 5.37 -9.67 -8.40
N ALA A 23 4.22 -9.02 -8.52
CA ALA A 23 2.92 -9.67 -8.29
C ALA A 23 2.68 -10.84 -9.25
N SER A 24 3.04 -10.65 -10.52
CA SER A 24 2.93 -11.69 -11.55
C SER A 24 3.88 -12.86 -11.27
N GLN A 25 5.13 -12.57 -10.95
CA GLN A 25 6.14 -13.59 -10.66
C GLN A 25 5.82 -14.41 -9.41
N GLN A 26 5.26 -13.77 -8.39
CA GLN A 26 4.99 -14.38 -7.09
C GLN A 26 3.54 -14.84 -6.92
N HIS A 27 2.68 -14.63 -7.91
CA HIS A 27 1.25 -14.93 -7.86
C HIS A 27 0.55 -14.24 -6.68
N LYS A 28 0.82 -12.95 -6.49
CA LYS A 28 0.26 -12.14 -5.40
C LYS A 28 -0.62 -11.03 -5.95
N LEU A 29 -1.53 -10.54 -5.10
CA LEU A 29 -2.29 -9.33 -5.37
C LEU A 29 -1.49 -8.09 -4.94
N ILE A 30 -1.90 -6.93 -5.42
CA ILE A 30 -1.27 -5.65 -5.08
C ILE A 30 -2.20 -4.85 -4.18
N VAL A 31 -1.68 -4.35 -3.06
CA VAL A 31 -2.34 -3.32 -2.25
C VAL A 31 -1.69 -1.99 -2.59
N LEU A 32 -2.45 -1.09 -3.22
CA LEU A 32 -2.05 0.28 -3.51
C LEU A 32 -2.65 1.20 -2.47
N ASN A 33 -1.81 1.95 -1.77
CA ASN A 33 -2.26 2.93 -0.78
C ASN A 33 -1.84 4.34 -1.18
N PHE A 34 -2.82 5.24 -1.22
CA PHE A 34 -2.62 6.68 -1.40
C PHE A 34 -2.56 7.33 -0.02
N SER A 35 -1.45 8.00 0.27
CA SER A 35 -1.17 8.55 1.59
C SER A 35 -0.70 10.00 1.52
N GLY A 36 -1.08 10.77 2.54
CA GLY A 36 -0.47 12.05 2.84
C GLY A 36 0.36 11.92 4.12
N SER A 37 1.56 11.39 4.01
CA SER A 37 2.38 10.90 5.13
C SER A 37 2.70 11.93 6.20
N ASP A 38 2.73 13.22 5.84
CA ASP A 38 3.11 14.28 6.78
C ASP A 38 2.00 15.29 7.09
N TRP A 39 0.76 15.06 6.60
CA TRP A 39 -0.36 15.98 6.83
C TRP A 39 -1.69 15.28 7.09
N CYS A 40 -1.84 14.03 6.68
CA CYS A 40 -3.11 13.31 6.76
C CYS A 40 -3.16 12.46 8.03
N GLY A 41 -3.89 12.93 9.05
CA GLY A 41 -4.04 12.20 10.31
C GLY A 41 -4.56 10.78 10.16
N PRO A 42 -5.67 10.55 9.44
CA PRO A 42 -6.18 9.19 9.19
C PRO A 42 -5.20 8.30 8.42
N CYS A 43 -4.38 8.85 7.52
CA CYS A 43 -3.34 8.09 6.81
C CYS A 43 -2.26 7.60 7.77
N ILE A 44 -1.80 8.48 8.66
CA ILE A 44 -0.79 8.17 9.67
C ILE A 44 -1.30 7.10 10.62
N LYS A 45 -2.56 7.22 11.04
CA LYS A 45 -3.21 6.26 11.92
C LYS A 45 -3.40 4.89 11.26
N LEU A 46 -3.82 4.86 10.00
CA LEU A 46 -3.96 3.63 9.22
C LEU A 46 -2.63 2.88 9.10
N LYS A 47 -1.56 3.61 8.82
CA LYS A 47 -0.21 3.05 8.75
C LYS A 47 0.17 2.39 10.08
N LYS A 48 -0.01 3.10 11.19
CA LYS A 48 0.36 2.61 12.52
C LYS A 48 -0.50 1.42 12.95
N ASP A 49 -1.81 1.52 12.85
CA ASP A 49 -2.74 0.57 13.43
C ASP A 49 -2.93 -0.69 12.59
N VAL A 50 -2.82 -0.58 11.28
CA VAL A 50 -3.11 -1.67 10.34
C VAL A 50 -1.85 -2.13 9.60
N PHE A 51 -1.23 -1.24 8.83
CA PHE A 51 -0.13 -1.63 7.96
C PHE A 51 1.14 -2.05 8.71
N GLU A 52 1.36 -1.54 9.92
CA GLU A 52 2.50 -1.93 10.77
C GLU A 52 2.13 -3.03 11.77
N SER A 53 0.90 -3.53 11.76
CA SER A 53 0.50 -4.62 12.66
C SER A 53 1.18 -5.93 12.29
N SER A 54 1.41 -6.79 13.30
CA SER A 54 1.99 -8.12 13.09
C SER A 54 1.09 -9.00 12.24
N GLU A 55 -0.22 -8.87 12.38
CA GLU A 55 -1.21 -9.64 11.62
C GLU A 55 -1.15 -9.29 10.13
N PHE A 56 -1.10 -8.00 9.80
CA PHE A 56 -0.98 -7.56 8.41
C PHE A 56 0.38 -7.93 7.82
N THR A 57 1.46 -7.78 8.59
CA THR A 57 2.80 -8.16 8.16
C THR A 57 2.86 -9.64 7.79
N ALA A 58 2.37 -10.52 8.63
CA ALA A 58 2.37 -11.96 8.38
C ALA A 58 1.54 -12.33 7.13
N PHE A 59 0.37 -11.72 6.98
CA PHE A 59 -0.49 -11.94 5.82
C PHE A 59 0.15 -11.44 4.53
N THR A 60 0.76 -10.26 4.57
CA THR A 60 1.39 -9.63 3.40
C THR A 60 2.55 -10.45 2.85
N GLU A 61 3.40 -10.99 3.70
CA GLU A 61 4.57 -11.76 3.27
C GLU A 61 4.22 -12.90 2.32
N ALA A 62 3.12 -13.57 2.58
CA ALA A 62 2.68 -14.71 1.77
C ALA A 62 1.76 -14.32 0.60
N ASN A 63 1.12 -13.15 0.63
CA ASN A 63 -0.05 -12.89 -0.19
C ASN A 63 -0.05 -11.61 -1.00
N LEU A 64 0.71 -10.59 -0.60
CA LEU A 64 0.58 -9.25 -1.15
C LEU A 64 1.90 -8.64 -1.58
N ILE A 65 1.82 -7.81 -2.62
CA ILE A 65 2.82 -6.81 -2.98
C ILE A 65 2.24 -5.47 -2.55
N LEU A 66 3.04 -4.66 -1.85
CA LEU A 66 2.61 -3.36 -1.35
C LEU A 66 3.17 -2.24 -2.22
N LEU A 67 2.30 -1.34 -2.64
CA LEU A 67 2.64 -0.17 -3.45
C LEU A 67 2.05 1.08 -2.79
N ARG A 68 2.87 2.08 -2.53
CA ARG A 68 2.41 3.34 -1.94
C ARG A 68 2.68 4.51 -2.87
N ALA A 69 1.65 5.34 -3.04
CA ALA A 69 1.76 6.65 -3.66
C ALA A 69 1.62 7.70 -2.55
N ASP A 70 2.72 8.31 -2.15
CA ASP A 70 2.75 9.33 -1.10
C ASP A 70 2.72 10.73 -1.69
N PHE A 71 2.03 11.64 -0.99
CA PHE A 71 1.85 13.05 -1.41
C PHE A 71 2.20 13.98 -0.24
N PRO A 72 3.49 14.07 0.13
CA PRO A 72 3.90 14.93 1.24
C PRO A 72 3.71 16.41 0.90
N ARG A 73 3.38 17.22 1.91
CA ARG A 73 3.19 18.68 1.78
C ARG A 73 4.36 19.48 2.35
N LEU A 74 5.05 18.95 3.36
CA LEU A 74 6.18 19.64 3.93
C LEU A 74 7.34 19.69 2.95
N LYS A 75 7.95 20.86 2.80
CA LYS A 75 9.05 21.07 1.85
C LYS A 75 10.20 20.10 2.04
N LYS A 76 10.55 19.80 3.29
CA LYS A 76 11.61 18.83 3.64
C LYS A 76 11.33 17.40 3.19
N ASN A 77 10.06 17.06 2.95
CA ASN A 77 9.63 15.71 2.58
C ASN A 77 9.26 15.59 1.11
N GLN A 78 9.44 16.64 0.31
CA GLN A 78 9.12 16.62 -1.10
C GLN A 78 9.92 15.55 -1.82
N LEU A 79 9.23 14.78 -2.65
CA LEU A 79 9.83 13.73 -3.45
C LEU A 79 10.51 14.30 -4.69
N PRO A 80 11.50 13.58 -5.26
CA PRO A 80 12.04 13.95 -6.58
C PRO A 80 10.92 14.04 -7.61
N LYS A 81 11.06 14.94 -8.58
CA LYS A 81 10.02 15.19 -9.60
C LYS A 81 9.58 13.90 -10.32
N GLU A 82 10.53 13.05 -10.66
CA GLU A 82 10.23 11.76 -11.32
C GLU A 82 9.26 10.90 -10.48
N GLN A 83 9.48 10.83 -9.16
CA GLN A 83 8.60 10.06 -8.27
C GLN A 83 7.25 10.76 -8.10
N GLN A 84 7.22 12.09 -8.02
CA GLN A 84 5.96 12.84 -7.99
C GLN A 84 5.12 12.56 -9.24
N ASP A 85 5.75 12.56 -10.40
CA ASP A 85 5.06 12.30 -11.67
C ASP A 85 4.48 10.88 -11.70
N LYS A 86 5.19 9.89 -11.18
CA LYS A 86 4.68 8.51 -11.04
C LYS A 86 3.48 8.44 -10.11
N ASN A 87 3.55 9.12 -8.97
CA ASN A 87 2.46 9.14 -7.99
C ASN A 87 1.24 9.88 -8.55
N ASP A 88 1.45 10.97 -9.28
CA ASP A 88 0.38 11.71 -9.96
C ASP A 88 -0.32 10.84 -11.01
N ALA A 89 0.44 10.05 -11.77
CA ALA A 89 -0.12 9.13 -12.77
C ALA A 89 -0.97 8.04 -12.11
N LEU A 90 -0.53 7.50 -10.97
CA LEU A 90 -1.33 6.54 -10.19
C LEU A 90 -2.61 7.18 -9.67
N ALA A 91 -2.53 8.40 -9.15
CA ALA A 91 -3.70 9.12 -8.65
C ALA A 91 -4.71 9.42 -9.76
N GLU A 92 -4.24 9.85 -10.93
CA GLU A 92 -5.10 10.10 -12.09
C GLU A 92 -5.89 8.86 -12.48
N LYS A 93 -5.26 7.68 -12.42
CA LYS A 93 -5.88 6.42 -12.80
C LYS A 93 -6.78 5.84 -11.71
N TYR A 94 -6.33 5.82 -10.45
CA TYR A 94 -6.98 5.08 -9.37
C TYR A 94 -7.60 5.95 -8.27
N ASN A 95 -7.28 7.23 -8.22
CA ASN A 95 -7.77 8.16 -7.20
C ASN A 95 -8.12 9.53 -7.80
N PRO A 96 -8.97 9.56 -8.83
CA PRO A 96 -9.27 10.84 -9.50
C PRO A 96 -9.98 11.86 -8.61
N ASN A 97 -10.64 11.41 -7.54
CA ASN A 97 -11.36 12.29 -6.61
C ASN A 97 -10.46 12.80 -5.46
N GLY A 98 -9.19 12.40 -5.42
CA GLY A 98 -8.25 12.89 -4.40
C GLY A 98 -8.62 12.50 -2.98
N GLU A 99 -8.96 11.24 -2.74
CA GLU A 99 -9.33 10.73 -1.41
C GLU A 99 -8.08 10.24 -0.66
N PHE A 100 -7.95 10.62 0.63
CA PHE A 100 -6.83 10.22 1.49
C PHE A 100 -7.31 9.83 2.90
N PRO A 101 -6.92 8.64 3.41
CA PRO A 101 -6.27 7.58 2.64
C PRO A 101 -7.25 6.90 1.69
N LEU A 102 -6.74 6.39 0.59
CA LEU A 102 -7.47 5.46 -0.28
C LEU A 102 -6.61 4.21 -0.42
N THR A 103 -7.21 3.05 -0.18
CA THR A 103 -6.54 1.76 -0.36
C THR A 103 -7.26 0.98 -1.44
N VAL A 104 -6.51 0.50 -2.42
CA VAL A 104 -7.04 -0.18 -3.60
C VAL A 104 -6.39 -1.55 -3.74
N LEU A 105 -7.20 -2.60 -3.85
CA LEU A 105 -6.71 -3.94 -4.14
C LEU A 105 -6.74 -4.16 -5.65
N LEU A 106 -5.58 -4.52 -6.21
CA LEU A 106 -5.40 -4.75 -7.64
C LEU A 106 -4.98 -6.20 -7.91
N ASN A 107 -5.36 -6.72 -9.07
CA ASN A 107 -4.74 -7.95 -9.57
C ASN A 107 -3.38 -7.63 -10.23
N GLN A 108 -2.70 -8.66 -10.76
CA GLN A 108 -1.37 -8.52 -11.36
C GLN A 108 -1.36 -7.64 -12.62
N ASP A 109 -2.51 -7.47 -13.27
CA ASP A 109 -2.64 -6.61 -14.46
C ASP A 109 -3.00 -5.16 -14.09
N GLY A 110 -3.22 -4.90 -12.81
CA GLY A 110 -3.61 -3.57 -12.33
C GLY A 110 -5.11 -3.31 -12.39
N LYS A 111 -5.93 -4.35 -12.52
CA LYS A 111 -7.38 -4.23 -12.45
C LYS A 111 -7.83 -4.07 -11.00
N VAL A 112 -8.73 -3.13 -10.74
CA VAL A 112 -9.31 -2.90 -9.41
C VAL A 112 -10.24 -4.05 -9.03
N LEU A 113 -9.96 -4.67 -7.89
CA LEU A 113 -10.81 -5.69 -7.29
C LEU A 113 -11.68 -5.09 -6.19
N ARG A 114 -11.14 -4.18 -5.39
CA ARG A 114 -11.85 -3.52 -4.31
C ARG A 114 -11.17 -2.22 -3.90
N GLU A 115 -11.95 -1.28 -3.32
CA GLU A 115 -11.47 -0.04 -2.72
C GLU A 115 -11.95 0.09 -1.28
N TRP A 116 -11.12 0.70 -0.42
CA TRP A 116 -11.47 1.12 0.93
C TRP A 116 -11.15 2.60 1.07
N LYS A 117 -12.18 3.39 1.38
CA LYS A 117 -12.06 4.83 1.56
C LYS A 117 -11.85 5.16 3.01
N GLY A 118 -10.83 5.96 3.31
CA GLY A 118 -10.56 6.42 4.67
C GLY A 118 -9.92 5.38 5.57
N TYR A 119 -9.96 5.64 6.87
CA TYR A 119 -9.36 4.82 7.90
C TYR A 119 -10.11 3.51 8.09
N GLN A 120 -9.37 2.40 8.04
CA GLN A 120 -9.89 1.05 8.24
C GLN A 120 -9.34 0.50 9.57
N GLY A 121 -10.02 0.79 10.68
CA GLY A 121 -9.51 0.49 12.02
C GLY A 121 -9.58 -0.98 12.45
N ASN A 122 -10.37 -1.80 11.77
CA ASN A 122 -10.49 -3.22 12.06
C ASN A 122 -9.58 -4.01 11.11
N LYS A 123 -8.34 -4.28 11.55
CA LYS A 123 -7.34 -4.96 10.73
C LYS A 123 -7.74 -6.40 10.37
N GLU A 124 -8.41 -7.10 11.26
CA GLU A 124 -8.88 -8.46 11.04
C GLU A 124 -9.94 -8.51 9.92
N GLN A 125 -10.88 -7.57 9.96
CA GLN A 125 -11.90 -7.43 8.91
C GLN A 125 -11.27 -7.04 7.58
N PHE A 126 -10.35 -6.09 7.57
CA PHE A 126 -9.65 -5.65 6.38
C PHE A 126 -8.90 -6.82 5.71
N ILE A 127 -8.17 -7.60 6.49
CA ILE A 127 -7.46 -8.79 6.00
C ILE A 127 -8.44 -9.83 5.46
N ALA A 128 -9.55 -10.09 6.17
CA ALA A 128 -10.57 -11.03 5.74
C ALA A 128 -11.20 -10.64 4.39
N GLU A 129 -11.44 -9.34 4.19
CA GLU A 129 -11.98 -8.83 2.94
C GLU A 129 -11.01 -9.01 1.77
N ILE A 130 -9.71 -8.86 2.00
CA ILE A 130 -8.69 -9.14 0.97
C ILE A 130 -8.66 -10.64 0.64
N LYS A 131 -8.74 -11.50 1.66
CA LYS A 131 -8.74 -12.96 1.47
C LYS A 131 -9.87 -13.43 0.56
N ALA A 132 -10.99 -12.73 0.52
CA ALA A 132 -12.13 -13.10 -0.33
C ALA A 132 -11.79 -13.04 -1.83
N PHE A 133 -10.71 -12.37 -2.22
CA PHE A 133 -10.26 -12.26 -3.61
C PHE A 133 -9.13 -13.22 -3.98
N ARG A 134 -8.81 -14.13 -3.10
CA ARG A 134 -7.72 -15.10 -3.31
C ARG A 134 -8.24 -16.48 -3.58
#